data_2bfc1dbf36a32745da6fd305fb861dc5
#
_entry.id   2bfc1dbf36a32745da6fd305fb861dc5
#
_cell.length_a   1.000
_cell.length_b   1.000
_cell.length_c   1.000
_cell.angle_alpha   90.00
_cell.angle_beta   90.00
_cell.angle_gamma   90.00
#
_symmetry.space_group_name_H-M   'P 1'
#
loop_
_entity.id
_entity.type
_entity.pdbx_description
1 polymer ?
#
loop_
_entity_poly.entity_id
_entity_poly.type
_entity_poly.pdbx_seq_one_letter_code
_entity_poly.pdbx_strand_id
1 'polypeptide(L)'
;MSLVKRSALACLMLFMTFCAGAHPHSFIRLQTEAVSENDRLVALNMRWTMDELTSADLLYDAGEAKPGSEVWKKLAAEVMANVLGQHYFTEMWHNGQRVRFQNRPGKYAMAREGHQAVLTFTLPLAEPQPLNGQTYTFSTFDPTYYVDMSYEKERDVSLSPTMKKQCRMTLHTPTPSEESLSFAQSLDKEDAPPEDMELGKQFAQKVTLTCQ
;
A
#
# COMPACT_ATOMS: atom_id res chain seq x y z
N MET A 1 -25.83 -12.27 -48.48
CA MET A 1 -24.92 -11.34 -47.79
C MET A 1 -23.63 -11.31 -48.57
N SER A 2 -23.30 -10.18 -49.22
CA SER A 2 -22.17 -10.08 -50.14
C SER A 2 -20.82 -10.22 -49.43
N LEU A 3 -19.82 -10.74 -50.14
CA LEU A 3 -18.44 -10.92 -49.64
C LEU A 3 -17.89 -9.62 -49.01
N VAL A 4 -18.24 -8.47 -49.58
CA VAL A 4 -17.88 -7.12 -49.12
C VAL A 4 -18.40 -6.82 -47.70
N LYS A 5 -19.62 -7.27 -47.35
CA LYS A 5 -20.15 -7.09 -45.99
C LYS A 5 -19.46 -7.97 -44.94
N ARG A 6 -19.00 -9.15 -45.35
CA ARG A 6 -18.21 -10.04 -44.46
C ARG A 6 -16.81 -9.51 -44.21
N SER A 7 -16.15 -8.94 -45.23
CA SER A 7 -14.84 -8.31 -45.09
C SER A 7 -14.89 -7.03 -44.27
N ALA A 8 -15.92 -6.19 -44.41
CA ALA A 8 -16.11 -4.98 -43.60
C ALA A 8 -16.37 -5.30 -42.11
N LEU A 9 -17.10 -6.38 -41.82
CA LEU A 9 -17.33 -6.82 -40.43
C LEU A 9 -16.08 -7.41 -39.79
N ALA A 10 -15.24 -8.13 -40.54
CA ALA A 10 -13.96 -8.66 -40.09
C ALA A 10 -12.93 -7.53 -39.81
N CYS A 11 -12.88 -6.49 -40.65
CA CYS A 11 -12.02 -5.32 -40.40
C CYS A 11 -12.48 -4.51 -39.19
N LEU A 12 -13.78 -4.42 -38.92
CA LEU A 12 -14.28 -3.68 -37.74
C LEU A 12 -13.95 -4.38 -36.42
N MET A 13 -13.84 -5.70 -36.41
CA MET A 13 -13.41 -6.46 -35.23
C MET A 13 -11.90 -6.39 -34.93
N LEU A 14 -11.07 -6.05 -35.92
CA LEU A 14 -9.61 -5.92 -35.72
C LEU A 14 -9.19 -4.58 -35.07
N PHE A 15 -10.10 -3.60 -34.97
CA PHE A 15 -9.80 -2.28 -34.38
C PHE A 15 -10.21 -2.15 -32.93
N MET A 16 -10.73 -3.19 -32.28
CA MET A 16 -10.93 -3.18 -30.82
C MET A 16 -9.68 -3.71 -30.10
N THR A 17 -8.54 -3.09 -30.33
CA THR A 17 -7.43 -3.19 -29.38
C THR A 17 -7.79 -2.33 -28.18
N PHE A 18 -8.36 -2.97 -27.16
CA PHE A 18 -8.43 -2.35 -25.84
C PHE A 18 -6.98 -2.08 -25.40
N CYS A 19 -6.61 -0.81 -25.29
CA CYS A 19 -5.45 -0.45 -24.50
C CYS A 19 -5.77 -0.87 -23.05
N ALA A 20 -5.33 -2.07 -22.66
CA ALA A 20 -5.30 -2.45 -21.28
C ALA A 20 -4.22 -1.57 -20.65
N GLY A 21 -4.63 -0.55 -19.90
CA GLY A 21 -3.71 0.23 -19.07
C GLY A 21 -2.98 -0.71 -18.13
N ALA A 22 -1.65 -0.62 -18.06
CA ALA A 22 -0.83 -1.69 -17.54
C ALA A 22 -0.41 -1.51 -16.07
N HIS A 23 -0.31 -0.32 -15.55
CA HIS A 23 0.00 -0.05 -14.14
C HIS A 23 -1.10 0.79 -13.47
N PRO A 24 -1.48 0.50 -12.22
CA PRO A 24 -1.04 -0.59 -11.35
C PRO A 24 -1.75 -1.93 -11.66
N HIS A 25 -1.10 -3.06 -11.30
CA HIS A 25 -1.64 -4.42 -11.47
C HIS A 25 -2.28 -4.99 -10.20
N SER A 26 -2.04 -4.37 -9.06
CA SER A 26 -2.52 -4.78 -7.75
C SER A 26 -2.90 -3.56 -6.94
N PHE A 27 -3.90 -3.72 -6.08
CA PHE A 27 -4.41 -2.65 -5.24
C PHE A 27 -4.43 -3.08 -3.78
N ILE A 28 -3.85 -2.25 -2.92
CA ILE A 28 -3.87 -2.44 -1.47
C ILE A 28 -4.51 -1.23 -0.81
N ARG A 29 -5.64 -1.46 -0.15
CA ARG A 29 -6.25 -0.45 0.72
C ARG A 29 -5.53 -0.42 2.05
N LEU A 30 -5.06 0.77 2.42
CA LEU A 30 -4.31 1.03 3.63
C LEU A 30 -5.21 1.51 4.76
N GLN A 31 -4.91 1.07 5.98
CA GLN A 31 -5.32 1.71 7.23
C GLN A 31 -4.13 1.79 8.16
N THR A 32 -3.94 2.93 8.81
CA THR A 32 -2.79 3.15 9.71
C THR A 32 -3.22 3.85 10.98
N GLU A 33 -2.79 3.31 12.13
CA GLU A 33 -2.94 3.94 13.43
C GLU A 33 -1.55 4.29 13.99
N ALA A 34 -1.33 5.58 14.31
CA ALA A 34 -0.13 5.99 15.03
C ALA A 34 -0.26 5.62 16.52
N VAL A 35 0.79 5.02 17.08
CA VAL A 35 0.81 4.51 18.45
C VAL A 35 1.86 5.24 19.28
N SER A 36 1.46 5.69 20.48
CA SER A 36 2.37 6.32 21.42
C SER A 36 2.42 5.59 22.76
N GLU A 37 3.59 5.67 23.38
CA GLU A 37 3.85 5.27 24.76
C GLU A 37 4.67 6.36 25.43
N ASN A 38 4.28 6.75 26.65
CA ASN A 38 4.99 7.77 27.45
C ASN A 38 5.28 9.07 26.64
N ASP A 39 4.26 9.61 25.96
CA ASP A 39 4.33 10.81 25.13
C ASP A 39 5.37 10.75 23.99
N ARG A 40 5.67 9.55 23.52
CA ARG A 40 6.57 9.31 22.39
C ARG A 40 5.87 8.44 21.35
N LEU A 41 6.04 8.79 20.07
CA LEU A 41 5.62 7.92 18.96
C LEU A 41 6.53 6.70 18.94
N VAL A 42 5.94 5.51 18.99
CA VAL A 42 6.70 4.24 19.07
C VAL A 42 6.48 3.32 17.87
N ALA A 43 5.32 3.40 17.21
CA ALA A 43 4.98 2.50 16.13
C ALA A 43 3.86 3.05 15.24
N LEU A 44 3.69 2.41 14.10
CA LEU A 44 2.49 2.45 13.27
C LEU A 44 1.86 1.05 13.26
N ASN A 45 0.58 0.95 13.61
CA ASN A 45 -0.21 -0.26 13.36
C ASN A 45 -0.75 -0.17 11.93
N MET A 46 -0.39 -1.12 11.10
CA MET A 46 -0.72 -1.17 9.69
C MET A 46 -1.76 -2.26 9.43
N ARG A 47 -2.73 -1.97 8.57
CA ARG A 47 -3.68 -2.93 8.04
C ARG A 47 -3.77 -2.73 6.53
N TRP A 48 -3.44 -3.77 5.80
CA TRP A 48 -3.42 -3.81 4.34
C TRP A 48 -4.47 -4.81 3.86
N THR A 49 -5.48 -4.31 3.17
CA THR A 49 -6.50 -5.15 2.53
C THR A 49 -6.19 -5.23 1.05
N MET A 50 -5.84 -6.41 0.58
CA MET A 50 -5.51 -6.68 -0.82
C MET A 50 -6.79 -6.80 -1.64
N ASP A 51 -6.75 -6.38 -2.90
CA ASP A 51 -7.86 -6.61 -3.84
C ASP A 51 -8.14 -8.11 -4.06
N GLU A 52 -9.28 -8.44 -4.66
CA GLU A 52 -9.69 -9.85 -4.81
C GLU A 52 -8.76 -10.65 -5.73
N LEU A 53 -8.20 -10.02 -6.77
CA LEU A 53 -7.28 -10.69 -7.69
C LEU A 53 -5.95 -11.01 -7.00
N THR A 54 -5.36 -10.02 -6.32
CA THR A 54 -4.13 -10.19 -5.52
C THR A 54 -4.32 -11.21 -4.39
N SER A 55 -5.53 -11.27 -3.84
CA SER A 55 -5.87 -12.19 -2.75
C SER A 55 -6.07 -13.64 -3.22
N ALA A 56 -6.38 -13.87 -4.50
CA ALA A 56 -6.85 -15.17 -4.98
C ALA A 56 -5.87 -16.31 -4.67
N ASP A 57 -4.58 -16.14 -4.96
CA ASP A 57 -3.56 -17.16 -4.71
C ASP A 57 -3.37 -17.43 -3.21
N LEU A 58 -3.30 -16.37 -2.39
CA LEU A 58 -3.17 -16.48 -0.94
C LEU A 58 -4.37 -17.20 -0.32
N LEU A 59 -5.58 -16.89 -0.78
CA LEU A 59 -6.80 -17.53 -0.29
C LEU A 59 -6.95 -18.96 -0.81
N TYR A 60 -6.43 -19.27 -1.99
CA TYR A 60 -6.35 -20.64 -2.51
C TYR A 60 -5.42 -21.48 -1.65
N ASP A 61 -4.22 -20.98 -1.34
CA ASP A 61 -3.25 -21.66 -0.47
C ASP A 61 -3.76 -21.83 0.97
N ALA A 62 -4.51 -20.85 1.47
CA ALA A 62 -5.15 -20.95 2.78
C ALA A 62 -6.26 -22.01 2.81
N GLY A 63 -6.97 -22.24 1.69
CA GLY A 63 -8.09 -23.18 1.59
C GLY A 63 -9.13 -22.95 2.69
N GLU A 64 -9.54 -24.04 3.33
CA GLU A 64 -10.46 -24.06 4.48
C GLU A 64 -9.76 -23.99 5.84
N ALA A 65 -8.51 -23.55 5.88
CA ALA A 65 -7.75 -23.45 7.11
C ALA A 65 -8.39 -22.47 8.10
N LYS A 66 -8.50 -22.89 9.36
CA LYS A 66 -9.08 -22.03 10.42
C LYS A 66 -8.22 -20.78 10.64
N PRO A 67 -8.84 -19.61 10.92
CA PRO A 67 -8.11 -18.40 11.28
C PRO A 67 -7.07 -18.65 12.37
N GLY A 68 -5.86 -18.10 12.19
CA GLY A 68 -4.76 -18.24 13.14
C GLY A 68 -4.06 -19.60 13.17
N SER A 69 -4.43 -20.55 12.28
CA SER A 69 -3.75 -21.83 12.13
C SER A 69 -2.32 -21.66 11.59
N GLU A 70 -1.54 -22.76 11.59
CA GLU A 70 -0.16 -22.76 11.07
C GLU A 70 -0.11 -22.38 9.57
N VAL A 71 -1.13 -22.71 8.81
CA VAL A 71 -1.23 -22.30 7.38
C VAL A 71 -1.26 -20.76 7.29
N TRP A 72 -2.13 -20.10 8.03
CA TRP A 72 -2.22 -18.64 8.05
C TRP A 72 -0.96 -17.97 8.59
N LYS A 73 -0.31 -18.57 9.60
CA LYS A 73 0.96 -18.06 10.13
C LYS A 73 2.07 -18.14 9.09
N LYS A 74 2.14 -19.24 8.34
CA LYS A 74 3.11 -19.43 7.26
C LYS A 74 2.90 -18.41 6.15
N LEU A 75 1.68 -18.27 5.64
CA LEU A 75 1.34 -17.26 4.62
C LEU A 75 1.66 -15.83 5.10
N ALA A 76 1.31 -15.50 6.34
CA ALA A 76 1.66 -14.21 6.92
C ALA A 76 3.17 -13.98 6.96
N ALA A 77 3.97 -15.01 7.28
CA ALA A 77 5.42 -14.90 7.34
C ALA A 77 6.04 -14.74 5.94
N GLU A 78 5.52 -15.43 4.92
CA GLU A 78 5.97 -15.32 3.53
C GLU A 78 5.70 -13.92 2.97
N VAL A 79 4.49 -13.39 3.14
CA VAL A 79 4.15 -12.03 2.71
C VAL A 79 4.97 -11.01 3.49
N MET A 80 5.11 -11.19 4.81
CA MET A 80 5.91 -10.27 5.64
C MET A 80 7.39 -10.25 5.27
N ALA A 81 7.95 -11.38 4.79
CA ALA A 81 9.33 -11.41 4.30
C ALA A 81 9.53 -10.48 3.09
N ASN A 82 8.56 -10.47 2.15
CA ASN A 82 8.58 -9.56 1.01
C ASN A 82 8.42 -8.09 1.47
N VAL A 83 7.49 -7.82 2.38
CA VAL A 83 7.25 -6.48 2.95
C VAL A 83 8.52 -5.95 3.63
N LEU A 84 9.24 -6.81 4.36
CA LEU A 84 10.53 -6.46 4.98
C LEU A 84 11.61 -6.16 3.94
N GLY A 85 11.68 -6.96 2.87
CA GLY A 85 12.64 -6.76 1.78
C GLY A 85 12.50 -5.38 1.13
N GLN A 86 11.29 -4.83 1.13
CA GLN A 86 10.94 -3.51 0.61
C GLN A 86 10.83 -2.43 1.72
N HIS A 87 11.53 -2.59 2.83
CA HIS A 87 11.52 -1.62 3.93
C HIS A 87 10.08 -1.22 4.35
N TYR A 88 9.18 -2.21 4.39
CA TYR A 88 7.74 -2.05 4.68
C TYR A 88 7.00 -1.15 3.69
N PHE A 89 7.55 -0.87 2.51
CA PHE A 89 6.99 0.10 1.57
C PHE A 89 6.68 1.47 2.21
N THR A 90 7.30 1.78 3.34
CA THR A 90 6.94 2.95 4.16
C THR A 90 8.16 3.80 4.46
N GLU A 91 8.03 5.08 4.18
CA GLU A 91 9.00 6.11 4.55
C GLU A 91 8.38 7.06 5.57
N MET A 92 9.14 7.43 6.59
CA MET A 92 8.75 8.44 7.57
C MET A 92 9.85 9.50 7.71
N TRP A 93 9.44 10.75 7.87
CA TRP A 93 10.32 11.89 7.93
C TRP A 93 9.98 12.82 9.10
N HIS A 94 11.03 13.38 9.71
CA HIS A 94 10.95 14.37 10.76
C HIS A 94 12.04 15.42 10.53
N ASN A 95 11.67 16.69 10.38
CA ASN A 95 12.61 17.80 10.14
C ASN A 95 13.63 17.52 9.01
N GLY A 96 13.17 16.93 7.91
CA GLY A 96 14.02 16.58 6.76
C GLY A 96 14.91 15.34 6.96
N GLN A 97 14.85 14.69 8.11
CA GLN A 97 15.58 13.47 8.40
C GLN A 97 14.66 12.26 8.35
N ARG A 98 15.17 11.16 7.79
CA ARG A 98 14.43 9.89 7.74
C ARG A 98 14.35 9.26 9.13
N VAL A 99 13.13 9.00 9.59
CA VAL A 99 12.89 8.21 10.80
C VAL A 99 12.99 6.73 10.41
N ARG A 100 13.80 5.97 11.15
CA ARG A 100 14.03 4.56 10.86
C ARG A 100 13.03 3.68 11.59
N PHE A 101 12.66 2.60 10.95
CA PHE A 101 11.90 1.50 11.54
C PHE A 101 12.84 0.36 11.97
N GLN A 102 12.36 -0.50 12.86
CA GLN A 102 13.09 -1.71 13.23
C GLN A 102 13.12 -2.70 12.05
N ASN A 103 14.19 -3.49 11.95
CA ASN A 103 14.34 -4.51 10.91
C ASN A 103 13.46 -5.76 11.16
N ARG A 104 12.62 -5.72 12.18
CA ARG A 104 11.64 -6.78 12.46
C ARG A 104 10.30 -6.13 12.77
N PRO A 105 9.21 -6.64 12.19
CA PRO A 105 7.88 -6.17 12.57
C PRO A 105 7.61 -6.55 14.03
N GLY A 106 6.68 -5.84 14.64
CA GLY A 106 6.07 -6.31 15.87
C GLY A 106 5.18 -7.54 15.60
N LYS A 107 3.99 -7.56 16.18
CA LYS A 107 3.00 -8.60 15.87
C LYS A 107 2.54 -8.45 14.42
N TYR A 108 2.40 -9.58 13.72
CA TYR A 108 1.77 -9.61 12.40
C TYR A 108 0.87 -10.83 12.27
N ALA A 109 -0.13 -10.72 11.42
CA ALA A 109 -1.07 -11.78 11.12
C ALA A 109 -1.71 -11.56 9.75
N MET A 110 -2.13 -12.66 9.13
CA MET A 110 -2.95 -12.63 7.93
C MET A 110 -4.30 -13.30 8.20
N ALA A 111 -5.34 -12.76 7.60
CA ALA A 111 -6.70 -13.26 7.72
C ALA A 111 -7.45 -13.13 6.39
N ARG A 112 -8.56 -13.87 6.27
CA ARG A 112 -9.54 -13.72 5.20
C ARG A 112 -10.69 -12.83 5.65
N GLU A 113 -11.06 -11.87 4.83
CA GLU A 113 -12.29 -11.10 4.96
C GLU A 113 -13.07 -11.13 3.64
N GLY A 114 -14.10 -11.94 3.57
CA GLY A 114 -14.80 -12.22 2.32
C GLY A 114 -13.87 -12.87 1.30
N HIS A 115 -13.68 -12.20 0.16
CA HIS A 115 -12.78 -12.62 -0.92
C HIS A 115 -11.42 -11.89 -0.89
N GLN A 116 -11.09 -11.25 0.20
CA GLN A 116 -9.88 -10.45 0.36
C GLN A 116 -8.96 -11.02 1.44
N ALA A 117 -7.65 -11.01 1.17
CA ALA A 117 -6.62 -11.27 2.16
C ALA A 117 -6.26 -9.95 2.86
N VAL A 118 -6.12 -10.03 4.18
CA VAL A 118 -5.81 -8.88 5.02
C VAL A 118 -4.57 -9.16 5.83
N LEU A 119 -3.53 -8.36 5.63
CA LEU A 119 -2.33 -8.36 6.45
C LEU A 119 -2.43 -7.26 7.51
N THR A 120 -2.24 -7.62 8.78
CA THR A 120 -2.09 -6.68 9.89
C THR A 120 -0.72 -6.83 10.49
N PHE A 121 -0.05 -5.71 10.80
CA PHE A 121 1.25 -5.75 11.46
C PHE A 121 1.54 -4.44 12.20
N THR A 122 2.38 -4.55 13.22
CA THR A 122 2.94 -3.38 13.90
C THR A 122 4.30 -3.08 13.31
N LEU A 123 4.51 -1.84 12.88
CA LEU A 123 5.75 -1.30 12.35
C LEU A 123 6.42 -0.43 13.42
N PRO A 124 7.34 -1.00 14.23
CA PRO A 124 7.96 -0.24 15.32
C PRO A 124 9.01 0.73 14.78
N LEU A 125 9.10 1.92 15.38
CA LEU A 125 10.21 2.81 15.15
C LEU A 125 11.49 2.23 15.76
N ALA A 126 12.64 2.46 15.11
CA ALA A 126 13.93 2.04 15.66
C ALA A 126 14.21 2.71 17.01
N GLU A 127 13.79 3.97 17.13
CA GLU A 127 13.87 4.76 18.37
C GLU A 127 12.56 5.52 18.56
N PRO A 128 11.98 5.53 19.78
CA PRO A 128 10.81 6.34 20.08
C PRO A 128 11.05 7.83 19.80
N GLN A 129 10.12 8.49 19.14
CA GLN A 129 10.21 9.89 18.71
C GLN A 129 9.39 10.80 19.64
N PRO A 130 9.85 12.02 20.01
CA PRO A 130 9.05 12.95 20.80
C PRO A 130 7.78 13.37 20.08
N LEU A 131 6.71 13.65 20.81
CA LEU A 131 5.45 14.12 20.21
C LEU A 131 5.24 15.63 20.37
N ASN A 132 5.53 16.15 21.56
CA ASN A 132 5.23 17.54 21.94
C ASN A 132 5.88 18.55 20.97
N GLY A 133 5.05 19.37 20.30
CA GLY A 133 5.47 20.38 19.34
C GLY A 133 6.06 19.84 18.03
N GLN A 134 5.91 18.54 17.72
CA GLN A 134 6.56 17.91 16.59
C GLN A 134 5.59 17.62 15.44
N THR A 135 6.16 17.56 14.25
CA THR A 135 5.45 17.17 13.02
C THR A 135 6.23 16.08 12.30
N TYR A 136 5.52 15.00 11.97
CA TYR A 136 6.03 13.87 11.20
C TYR A 136 5.25 13.73 9.91
N THR A 137 5.90 13.29 8.85
CA THR A 137 5.22 12.89 7.62
C THR A 137 5.59 11.46 7.27
N PHE A 138 4.66 10.70 6.73
CA PHE A 138 4.96 9.38 6.18
C PHE A 138 4.11 9.08 4.95
N SER A 139 4.62 8.19 4.13
CA SER A 139 3.94 7.65 2.94
C SER A 139 4.21 6.16 2.83
N THR A 140 3.23 5.41 2.35
CA THR A 140 3.35 3.98 2.06
C THR A 140 3.08 3.79 0.58
N PHE A 141 4.05 3.25 -0.16
CA PHE A 141 3.96 3.11 -1.62
C PHE A 141 4.94 2.06 -2.14
N ASP A 142 4.59 1.43 -3.24
CA ASP A 142 5.52 0.62 -4.03
C ASP A 142 6.35 1.54 -4.94
N PRO A 143 7.69 1.56 -4.84
CA PRO A 143 8.53 2.42 -5.68
C PRO A 143 8.29 2.25 -7.19
N THR A 144 7.95 1.04 -7.63
CA THR A 144 7.71 0.73 -9.06
C THR A 144 6.29 1.07 -9.52
N TYR A 145 5.37 1.37 -8.60
CA TYR A 145 3.94 1.54 -8.86
C TYR A 145 3.26 0.30 -9.47
N TYR A 146 3.86 -0.88 -9.30
CA TYR A 146 3.21 -2.13 -9.65
C TYR A 146 1.97 -2.37 -8.76
N VAL A 147 2.07 -1.95 -7.50
CA VAL A 147 1.00 -1.97 -6.51
C VAL A 147 0.57 -0.55 -6.18
N ASP A 148 -0.70 -0.21 -6.40
CA ASP A 148 -1.31 1.00 -5.84
C ASP A 148 -1.65 0.76 -4.37
N MET A 149 -1.03 1.56 -3.50
CA MET A 149 -1.22 1.51 -2.05
C MET A 149 -1.87 2.79 -1.58
N SER A 150 -3.16 2.76 -1.25
CA SER A 150 -3.92 3.97 -1.00
C SER A 150 -4.87 3.89 0.21
N TYR A 151 -5.10 5.03 0.85
CA TYR A 151 -6.15 5.26 1.84
C TYR A 151 -7.40 5.75 1.11
N GLU A 152 -8.54 5.12 1.34
CA GLU A 152 -9.79 5.54 0.69
C GLU A 152 -10.41 6.78 1.35
N LYS A 153 -10.17 6.95 2.65
CA LYS A 153 -10.84 7.98 3.48
C LYS A 153 -9.87 8.54 4.52
N GLU A 154 -10.09 9.77 4.94
CA GLU A 154 -9.31 10.38 6.03
C GLU A 154 -9.33 9.57 7.33
N ARG A 155 -10.43 8.87 7.63
CA ARG A 155 -10.54 8.02 8.82
C ARG A 155 -9.69 6.75 8.77
N ASP A 156 -9.12 6.41 7.61
CA ASP A 156 -8.22 5.27 7.47
C ASP A 156 -6.83 5.57 8.06
N VAL A 157 -6.56 6.85 8.35
CA VAL A 157 -5.46 7.28 9.20
C VAL A 157 -6.01 7.70 10.56
N SER A 158 -5.47 7.14 11.63
CA SER A 158 -6.00 7.31 12.97
C SER A 158 -4.90 7.40 14.04
N LEU A 159 -5.28 7.91 15.18
CA LEU A 159 -4.44 8.06 16.35
C LEU A 159 -4.87 7.09 17.44
N SER A 160 -3.93 6.50 18.17
CA SER A 160 -4.22 5.79 19.41
C SER A 160 -4.92 6.73 20.41
N PRO A 161 -5.75 6.18 21.33
CA PRO A 161 -6.52 7.01 22.27
C PRO A 161 -5.67 8.00 23.06
N THR A 162 -4.43 7.65 23.38
CA THR A 162 -3.47 8.49 24.11
C THR A 162 -3.08 9.75 23.36
N MET A 163 -3.04 9.69 22.02
CA MET A 163 -2.61 10.79 21.16
C MET A 163 -3.73 11.78 20.80
N LYS A 164 -5.00 11.36 20.83
CA LYS A 164 -6.13 12.14 20.29
C LYS A 164 -6.33 13.52 20.93
N LYS A 165 -5.80 13.74 22.14
CA LYS A 165 -5.94 15.01 22.85
C LYS A 165 -4.92 16.07 22.40
N GLN A 166 -3.77 15.63 21.93
CA GLN A 166 -2.62 16.51 21.61
C GLN A 166 -2.18 16.45 20.17
N CYS A 167 -2.64 15.46 19.41
CA CYS A 167 -2.20 15.25 18.03
C CYS A 167 -3.38 15.21 17.06
N ARG A 168 -3.07 15.52 15.82
CA ARG A 168 -3.96 15.33 14.67
C ARG A 168 -3.22 14.70 13.51
N MET A 169 -3.95 13.96 12.68
CA MET A 169 -3.45 13.46 11.40
C MET A 169 -4.25 14.06 10.25
N THR A 170 -3.56 14.36 9.16
CA THR A 170 -4.17 14.80 7.90
C THR A 170 -3.62 13.93 6.76
N LEU A 171 -4.49 13.63 5.79
CA LEU A 171 -4.16 12.87 4.60
C LEU A 171 -4.15 13.83 3.40
N HIS A 172 -3.07 13.80 2.63
CA HIS A 172 -2.95 14.54 1.38
C HIS A 172 -2.80 13.55 0.23
N THR A 173 -3.70 13.62 -0.75
CA THR A 173 -3.62 12.84 -1.99
C THR A 173 -2.99 13.72 -3.06
N PRO A 174 -1.87 13.32 -3.67
CA PRO A 174 -1.23 14.10 -4.72
C PRO A 174 -2.08 14.08 -5.99
N THR A 175 -1.84 15.05 -6.85
CA THR A 175 -2.32 15.03 -8.25
C THR A 175 -1.09 14.78 -9.12
N PRO A 176 -0.88 13.54 -9.62
CA PRO A 176 0.24 13.24 -10.50
C PRO A 176 0.19 14.09 -11.79
N SER A 177 1.36 14.35 -12.37
CA SER A 177 1.43 15.03 -13.65
C SER A 177 0.85 14.17 -14.78
N GLU A 178 0.40 14.82 -15.87
CA GLU A 178 -0.05 14.09 -17.07
C GLU A 178 1.05 13.21 -17.66
N GLU A 179 2.31 13.64 -17.55
CA GLU A 179 3.47 12.88 -17.99
C GLU A 179 3.65 11.61 -17.15
N SER A 180 3.56 11.72 -15.81
CA SER A 180 3.64 10.57 -14.90
C SER A 180 2.50 9.58 -15.12
N LEU A 181 1.28 10.08 -15.33
CA LEU A 181 0.11 9.25 -15.65
C LEU A 181 0.29 8.52 -16.99
N SER A 182 0.72 9.26 -18.03
CA SER A 182 0.96 8.70 -19.36
C SER A 182 2.07 7.64 -19.33
N PHE A 183 3.15 7.91 -18.58
CA PHE A 183 4.24 6.96 -18.41
C PHE A 183 3.77 5.68 -17.71
N ALA A 184 3.09 5.80 -16.57
CA ALA A 184 2.54 4.65 -15.85
C ALA A 184 1.59 3.81 -16.72
N GLN A 185 0.75 4.47 -17.55
CA GLN A 185 -0.15 3.79 -18.49
C GLN A 185 0.57 3.13 -19.68
N SER A 186 1.78 3.55 -20.00
CA SER A 186 2.56 2.99 -21.09
C SER A 186 3.36 1.75 -20.71
N LEU A 187 3.53 1.48 -19.40
CA LEU A 187 4.26 0.31 -18.91
C LEU A 187 3.45 -0.96 -19.16
N ASP A 188 4.11 -2.00 -19.59
CA ASP A 188 3.55 -3.35 -19.75
C ASP A 188 3.64 -4.13 -18.42
N LYS A 189 2.97 -5.25 -18.34
CA LYS A 189 2.98 -6.14 -17.16
C LYS A 189 4.38 -6.64 -16.80
N GLU A 190 5.26 -6.73 -17.78
CA GLU A 190 6.63 -7.18 -17.62
C GLU A 190 7.62 -6.02 -17.43
N ASP A 191 7.18 -4.77 -17.61
CA ASP A 191 7.99 -3.56 -17.49
C ASP A 191 7.94 -3.01 -16.06
N ALA A 192 8.77 -3.52 -15.16
CA ALA A 192 8.97 -2.87 -13.87
C ALA A 192 9.95 -1.70 -14.05
N PRO A 193 9.52 -0.44 -13.84
CA PRO A 193 10.47 0.68 -13.84
C PRO A 193 11.52 0.47 -12.75
N PRO A 194 12.76 0.97 -12.94
CA PRO A 194 13.79 0.92 -11.91
C PRO A 194 13.28 1.52 -10.59
N GLU A 195 13.57 0.87 -9.46
CA GLU A 195 13.13 1.35 -8.13
C GLU A 195 13.64 2.76 -7.82
N ASP A 196 14.83 3.13 -8.30
CA ASP A 196 15.44 4.45 -8.12
C ASP A 196 14.70 5.57 -8.88
N MET A 197 13.85 5.23 -9.86
CA MET A 197 12.93 6.18 -10.49
C MET A 197 11.84 6.64 -9.53
N GLU A 198 11.55 5.87 -8.48
CA GLU A 198 10.50 6.14 -7.48
C GLU A 198 9.16 6.57 -8.11
N LEU A 199 8.74 5.89 -9.19
CA LEU A 199 7.49 6.22 -9.90
C LEU A 199 6.30 6.25 -8.94
N GLY A 200 6.18 5.25 -8.08
CA GLY A 200 5.09 5.14 -7.11
C GLY A 200 5.03 6.29 -6.11
N LYS A 201 6.15 6.94 -5.82
CA LYS A 201 6.19 8.09 -4.92
C LYS A 201 5.41 9.29 -5.45
N GLN A 202 5.27 9.43 -6.77
CA GLN A 202 4.50 10.49 -7.41
C GLN A 202 3.00 10.31 -7.22
N PHE A 203 2.56 9.07 -6.96
CA PHE A 203 1.17 8.70 -6.67
C PHE A 203 0.90 8.56 -5.18
N ALA A 204 1.96 8.51 -4.36
CA ALA A 204 1.88 8.21 -2.95
C ALA A 204 1.15 9.29 -2.14
N GLN A 205 0.15 8.89 -1.39
CA GLN A 205 -0.50 9.76 -0.42
C GLN A 205 0.45 10.06 0.75
N LYS A 206 0.39 11.29 1.24
CA LYS A 206 1.19 11.76 2.37
C LYS A 206 0.33 11.95 3.60
N VAL A 207 0.68 11.28 4.67
CA VAL A 207 0.08 11.49 5.99
C VAL A 207 0.96 12.45 6.78
N THR A 208 0.34 13.47 7.39
CA THR A 208 1.03 14.40 8.30
C THR A 208 0.47 14.22 9.70
N LEU A 209 1.32 13.87 10.65
CA LEU A 209 1.04 13.80 12.08
C LEU A 209 1.61 15.05 12.75
N THR A 210 0.76 15.89 13.33
CA THR A 210 1.16 17.10 14.08
C THR A 210 0.68 17.01 15.50
N CYS A 211 1.57 17.25 16.47
CA CYS A 211 1.28 17.24 17.91
C CYS A 211 1.59 18.62 18.52
N GLN A 212 0.81 18.99 19.54
CA GLN A 212 0.98 20.24 20.32
C GLN A 212 1.73 19.94 21.60
#